data_6d712425506b5de44ba56db506f2191a
#
_entry.id   6d712425506b5de44ba56db506f2191a
#
_cell.length_a   1.000
_cell.length_b   1.000
_cell.length_c   1.000
_cell.angle_alpha   90.00
_cell.angle_beta   90.00
_cell.angle_gamma   90.00
#
_symmetry.space_group_name_H-M   'P 1'
#
loop_
_entity.id
_entity.type
_entity.pdbx_description
1 polymer ?
#
loop_
_entity_poly.entity_id
_entity_poly.type
_entity_poly.pdbx_seq_one_letter_code
_entity_poly.pdbx_strand_id
1 'polypeptide(L)'
;GINIDKFFMPSVANIVGTDLTKYKVVGHNQFACNRMHVGRDYRIPIALSKSNDSFIVSPAYTVFEITDTSELYPEYLMMWFSRAEFDREAWFHTDADVRGGLPWDLFCDIELPVPCIEKQREIVKEYNTIVNRIKLNEQLNQKLEETAQALYKHWFVDFEFPNENGQPYKSSGGEMVYNEELDQDIPNDWNVCQLESFIDSSFGGDWGKEKPEGNYLE
;
A
#
# COMPACT_ATOMS: atom_id res chain seq x y z
N GLY A 1 12.09 0.75 9.39
CA GLY A 1 11.85 -0.70 9.32
C GLY A 1 11.58 -1.18 7.90
N ILE A 2 11.29 -2.47 7.77
CA ILE A 2 10.85 -3.09 6.51
C ILE A 2 9.49 -3.71 6.78
N ASN A 3 8.50 -3.43 5.90
CA ASN A 3 7.16 -3.97 6.02
C ASN A 3 7.04 -5.39 5.44
N ILE A 4 5.87 -6.00 5.57
CA ILE A 4 5.56 -7.33 5.07
C ILE A 4 5.65 -7.43 3.53
N ASP A 5 5.45 -6.33 2.82
CA ASP A 5 5.55 -6.23 1.36
C ASP A 5 6.96 -5.91 0.88
N LYS A 6 7.93 -6.00 1.80
CA LYS A 6 9.37 -5.86 1.52
C LYS A 6 9.78 -4.46 1.04
N PHE A 7 9.17 -3.42 1.62
CA PHE A 7 9.54 -2.02 1.41
C PHE A 7 10.07 -1.40 2.70
N PHE A 8 11.01 -0.45 2.56
CA PHE A 8 11.42 0.37 3.67
C PHE A 8 10.30 1.31 4.12
N MET A 9 10.10 1.39 5.43
CA MET A 9 9.12 2.27 6.06
C MET A 9 9.82 3.24 7.01
N PRO A 10 9.31 4.46 7.17
CA PRO A 10 9.73 5.36 8.23
C PRO A 10 9.65 4.66 9.59
N SER A 11 10.58 4.97 10.49
CA SER A 11 10.50 4.45 11.86
C SER A 11 9.48 5.24 12.65
N VAL A 12 8.57 4.54 13.31
CA VAL A 12 7.65 5.12 14.32
C VAL A 12 8.22 5.00 15.73
N ALA A 13 9.39 4.38 15.88
CA ALA A 13 10.04 4.21 17.19
C ALA A 13 10.54 5.55 17.73
N ASN A 14 10.31 5.79 19.00
CA ASN A 14 10.94 6.92 19.71
C ASN A 14 12.45 6.63 19.84
N ILE A 15 13.27 7.46 19.20
CA ILE A 15 14.74 7.34 19.22
C ILE A 15 15.40 8.23 20.28
N VAL A 16 14.61 8.96 21.09
CA VAL A 16 15.15 9.80 22.16
C VAL A 16 15.90 8.94 23.18
N GLY A 17 17.17 9.23 23.40
CA GLY A 17 18.05 8.44 24.27
C GLY A 17 18.62 7.15 23.66
N THR A 18 18.35 6.87 22.39
CA THR A 18 18.91 5.71 21.70
C THR A 18 20.31 6.03 21.15
N ASP A 19 21.27 5.14 21.39
CA ASP A 19 22.62 5.23 20.80
C ASP A 19 22.56 4.85 19.31
N LEU A 20 22.49 5.85 18.45
CA LEU A 20 22.44 5.67 16.99
C LEU A 20 23.77 5.25 16.37
N THR A 21 24.90 5.31 17.11
CA THR A 21 26.22 4.90 16.59
C THR A 21 26.29 3.41 16.27
N LYS A 22 25.40 2.61 16.86
CA LYS A 22 25.26 1.16 16.59
C LYS A 22 24.38 0.83 15.40
N TYR A 23 23.68 1.82 14.85
CA TYR A 23 22.81 1.61 13.71
C TYR A 23 23.65 1.44 12.44
N LYS A 24 23.09 0.67 11.50
CA LYS A 24 23.75 0.39 10.23
C LYS A 24 23.23 1.36 9.17
N VAL A 25 24.16 1.86 8.35
CA VAL A 25 23.84 2.71 7.20
C VAL A 25 23.42 1.82 6.03
N VAL A 26 22.37 2.23 5.31
CA VAL A 26 21.94 1.63 4.07
C VAL A 26 22.06 2.69 2.98
N GLY A 27 22.87 2.40 1.97
CA GLY A 27 23.09 3.24 0.79
C GLY A 27 22.25 2.80 -0.41
N HIS A 28 22.45 3.49 -1.52
CA HIS A 28 21.84 3.14 -2.81
C HIS A 28 22.26 1.73 -3.27
N ASN A 29 21.32 0.94 -3.80
CA ASN A 29 21.52 -0.44 -4.25
C ASN A 29 21.97 -1.43 -3.17
N GLN A 30 21.89 -1.06 -1.89
CA GLN A 30 22.10 -1.99 -0.79
C GLN A 30 20.79 -2.60 -0.33
N PHE A 31 20.88 -3.85 0.12
CA PHE A 31 19.78 -4.58 0.75
C PHE A 31 19.89 -4.48 2.27
N ALA A 32 18.74 -4.50 2.92
CA ALA A 32 18.68 -4.79 4.34
C ALA A 32 17.65 -5.89 4.60
N CYS A 33 17.95 -6.82 5.51
CA CYS A 33 17.02 -7.87 5.90
C CYS A 33 17.01 -8.07 7.42
N ASN A 34 15.85 -8.44 7.97
CA ASN A 34 15.72 -8.87 9.35
C ASN A 34 15.47 -10.37 9.38
N ARG A 35 16.46 -11.12 9.87
CA ARG A 35 16.44 -12.59 9.88
C ARG A 35 15.96 -13.20 11.22
N MET A 36 15.61 -12.34 12.21
CA MET A 36 15.38 -12.81 13.59
C MET A 36 14.06 -13.53 13.83
N HIS A 37 13.06 -13.33 12.97
CA HIS A 37 11.71 -13.82 13.21
C HIS A 37 11.09 -14.53 12.00
N VAL A 38 11.93 -15.04 11.09
CA VAL A 38 11.47 -15.68 9.85
C VAL A 38 10.61 -16.91 10.15
N GLY A 39 11.00 -17.72 11.14
CA GLY A 39 10.27 -18.91 11.55
C GLY A 39 8.88 -18.59 12.13
N ARG A 40 8.77 -17.50 12.89
CA ARG A 40 7.50 -17.03 13.46
C ARG A 40 6.57 -16.41 12.43
N ASP A 41 7.14 -15.58 11.54
CA ASP A 41 6.37 -14.72 10.64
C ASP A 41 6.16 -15.38 9.26
N TYR A 42 6.80 -16.53 9.01
CA TYR A 42 6.79 -17.26 7.73
C TYR A 42 7.23 -16.42 6.53
N ARG A 43 7.92 -15.32 6.79
CA ARG A 43 8.43 -14.36 5.81
C ARG A 43 9.71 -13.72 6.31
N ILE A 44 10.58 -13.37 5.36
CA ILE A 44 11.78 -12.60 5.65
C ILE A 44 11.58 -11.14 5.23
N PRO A 45 11.57 -10.18 6.17
CA PRO A 45 11.58 -8.76 5.84
C PRO A 45 12.93 -8.42 5.18
N ILE A 46 12.91 -8.22 3.87
CA ILE A 46 14.07 -7.85 3.07
C ILE A 46 13.66 -6.79 2.06
N ALA A 47 14.50 -5.77 1.84
CA ALA A 47 14.22 -4.71 0.89
C ALA A 47 15.51 -4.17 0.26
N LEU A 48 15.39 -3.71 -1.00
CA LEU A 48 16.42 -3.03 -1.75
C LEU A 48 16.24 -1.51 -1.64
N SER A 49 17.31 -0.80 -1.27
CA SER A 49 17.30 0.66 -1.25
C SER A 49 17.48 1.21 -2.67
N LYS A 50 16.49 2.00 -3.10
CA LYS A 50 16.54 2.80 -4.34
C LYS A 50 16.72 4.29 -4.06
N SER A 51 16.88 4.67 -2.79
CA SER A 51 17.12 6.06 -2.39
C SER A 51 18.53 6.50 -2.77
N ASN A 52 18.65 7.72 -3.25
CA ASN A 52 19.96 8.35 -3.43
C ASN A 52 20.56 8.81 -2.08
N ASP A 53 19.72 9.07 -1.09
CA ASP A 53 20.14 9.42 0.25
C ASP A 53 20.30 8.17 1.11
N SER A 54 21.41 8.09 1.83
CA SER A 54 21.64 7.03 2.81
C SER A 54 20.78 7.25 4.05
N PHE A 55 20.30 6.15 4.63
CA PHE A 55 19.53 6.16 5.88
C PHE A 55 20.00 5.05 6.82
N ILE A 56 19.52 5.08 8.06
CA ILE A 56 19.94 4.10 9.07
C ILE A 56 18.83 3.09 9.38
N VAL A 57 19.26 1.86 9.67
CA VAL A 57 18.41 0.77 10.17
C VAL A 57 18.95 0.25 11.50
N SER A 58 18.08 -0.38 12.30
CA SER A 58 18.50 -0.88 13.61
C SER A 58 19.61 -1.94 13.49
N PRO A 59 20.40 -2.19 14.52
CA PRO A 59 21.46 -3.20 14.54
C PRO A 59 20.98 -4.63 14.23
N ALA A 60 19.68 -4.91 14.43
CA ALA A 60 19.06 -6.20 14.15
C ALA A 60 19.02 -6.55 12.65
N TYR A 61 19.14 -5.54 11.78
CA TYR A 61 19.18 -5.78 10.34
C TYR A 61 20.58 -6.21 9.89
N THR A 62 20.63 -7.11 8.91
CA THR A 62 21.81 -7.37 8.11
C THR A 62 21.74 -6.52 6.87
N VAL A 63 22.79 -5.73 6.60
CA VAL A 63 22.93 -4.93 5.39
C VAL A 63 23.96 -5.61 4.49
N PHE A 64 23.66 -5.74 3.20
CA PHE A 64 24.55 -6.34 2.22
C PHE A 64 24.33 -5.74 0.83
N GLU A 65 25.28 -5.98 -0.06
CA GLU A 65 25.23 -5.55 -1.45
C GLU A 65 25.72 -6.66 -2.38
N ILE A 66 25.41 -6.54 -3.66
CA ILE A 66 25.92 -7.46 -4.70
C ILE A 66 27.34 -7.04 -5.04
N THR A 67 28.25 -7.99 -5.03
CA THR A 67 29.68 -7.77 -5.32
C THR A 67 29.90 -7.39 -6.78
N ASP A 68 29.20 -8.05 -7.70
CA ASP A 68 29.31 -7.79 -9.14
C ASP A 68 27.93 -7.60 -9.78
N THR A 69 27.57 -6.33 -9.99
CA THR A 69 26.31 -5.95 -10.63
C THR A 69 26.29 -6.15 -12.14
N SER A 70 27.41 -6.56 -12.74
CA SER A 70 27.45 -6.98 -14.14
C SER A 70 26.99 -8.45 -14.33
N GLU A 71 27.03 -9.24 -13.27
CA GLU A 71 26.54 -10.63 -13.25
C GLU A 71 25.13 -10.74 -12.68
N LEU A 72 24.85 -10.01 -11.59
CA LEU A 72 23.56 -10.06 -10.90
C LEU A 72 22.97 -8.67 -10.72
N TYR A 73 21.82 -8.41 -11.35
CA TYR A 73 21.12 -7.14 -11.29
C TYR A 73 20.33 -7.00 -9.96
N PRO A 74 20.55 -5.93 -9.14
CA PRO A 74 19.94 -5.82 -7.82
C PRO A 74 18.42 -5.92 -7.83
N GLU A 75 17.74 -5.31 -8.80
CA GLU A 75 16.29 -5.37 -8.89
C GLU A 75 15.78 -6.76 -9.30
N TYR A 76 16.54 -7.51 -10.10
CA TYR A 76 16.23 -8.90 -10.40
C TYR A 76 16.29 -9.76 -9.13
N LEU A 77 17.35 -9.60 -8.32
CA LEU A 77 17.45 -10.29 -7.04
C LEU A 77 16.31 -9.89 -6.09
N MET A 78 15.91 -8.61 -6.06
CA MET A 78 14.78 -8.18 -5.24
C MET A 78 13.45 -8.79 -5.71
N MET A 79 13.24 -8.97 -7.01
CA MET A 79 12.08 -9.70 -7.54
C MET A 79 12.08 -11.16 -7.06
N TRP A 80 13.25 -11.82 -7.06
CA TRP A 80 13.39 -13.17 -6.53
C TRP A 80 13.01 -13.24 -5.05
N PHE A 81 13.52 -12.32 -4.23
CA PHE A 81 13.19 -12.22 -2.81
C PHE A 81 11.71 -11.91 -2.54
N SER A 82 11.01 -11.30 -3.49
CA SER A 82 9.59 -10.94 -3.33
C SER A 82 8.63 -12.12 -3.53
N ARG A 83 9.11 -13.28 -3.95
CA ARG A 83 8.30 -14.46 -4.22
C ARG A 83 7.92 -15.19 -2.93
N ALA A 84 6.71 -15.73 -2.90
CA ALA A 84 6.25 -16.57 -1.79
C ALA A 84 7.09 -17.86 -1.64
N GLU A 85 7.63 -18.39 -2.76
CA GLU A 85 8.52 -19.54 -2.77
C GLU A 85 9.80 -19.26 -1.98
N PHE A 86 10.39 -18.07 -2.17
CA PHE A 86 11.56 -17.64 -1.43
C PHE A 86 11.28 -17.54 0.08
N ASP A 87 10.14 -17.00 0.47
CA ASP A 87 9.76 -16.94 1.88
C ASP A 87 9.60 -18.33 2.49
N ARG A 88 9.03 -19.31 1.75
CA ARG A 88 8.92 -20.70 2.20
C ARG A 88 10.28 -21.38 2.33
N GLU A 89 11.18 -21.15 1.40
CA GLU A 89 12.55 -21.67 1.44
C GLU A 89 13.33 -21.05 2.61
N ALA A 90 13.26 -19.73 2.77
CA ALA A 90 13.87 -19.05 3.91
C ALA A 90 13.35 -19.57 5.25
N TRP A 91 12.03 -19.81 5.35
CA TRP A 91 11.41 -20.40 6.53
C TRP A 91 11.88 -21.83 6.79
N PHE A 92 12.01 -22.65 5.76
CA PHE A 92 12.49 -24.04 5.89
C PHE A 92 13.90 -24.13 6.50
N HIS A 93 14.75 -23.13 6.24
CA HIS A 93 16.11 -23.03 6.76
C HIS A 93 16.22 -22.32 8.12
N THR A 94 15.11 -22.03 8.79
CA THR A 94 15.14 -21.39 10.11
C THR A 94 15.54 -22.36 11.21
N ASP A 95 16.15 -21.81 12.27
CA ASP A 95 16.48 -22.58 13.48
C ASP A 95 15.21 -23.07 14.19
N ALA A 96 15.33 -24.20 14.88
CA ALA A 96 14.27 -24.73 15.77
C ALA A 96 14.04 -23.89 17.04
N ASP A 97 14.69 -22.74 17.16
CA ASP A 97 14.56 -21.81 18.28
C ASP A 97 13.17 -21.18 18.32
N VAL A 98 12.73 -20.76 19.52
CA VAL A 98 11.45 -20.07 19.77
C VAL A 98 11.22 -18.85 18.86
N ARG A 99 12.28 -18.22 18.39
CA ARG A 99 12.23 -17.06 17.50
C ARG A 99 12.30 -17.42 16.02
N GLY A 100 12.80 -18.63 15.67
CA GLY A 100 12.95 -19.08 14.30
C GLY A 100 13.84 -18.16 13.47
N GLY A 101 15.07 -17.90 13.95
CA GLY A 101 16.04 -17.09 13.23
C GLY A 101 16.53 -17.82 11.98
N LEU A 102 16.87 -17.09 10.91
CA LEU A 102 17.54 -17.63 9.72
C LEU A 102 19.05 -17.33 9.84
N PRO A 103 19.92 -18.34 10.00
CA PRO A 103 21.36 -18.16 9.98
C PRO A 103 21.83 -17.51 8.67
N TRP A 104 22.91 -16.70 8.75
CA TRP A 104 23.39 -15.97 7.59
C TRP A 104 23.98 -16.87 6.51
N ASP A 105 24.72 -17.90 6.91
CA ASP A 105 25.27 -18.92 6.04
C ASP A 105 24.17 -19.68 5.28
N LEU A 106 23.10 -20.10 5.95
CA LEU A 106 21.97 -20.76 5.30
C LEU A 106 21.20 -19.80 4.36
N PHE A 107 21.14 -18.51 4.69
CA PHE A 107 20.59 -17.52 3.75
C PHE A 107 21.46 -17.40 2.48
N CYS A 108 22.78 -17.45 2.62
CA CYS A 108 23.72 -17.38 1.50
C CYS A 108 23.74 -18.67 0.66
N ASP A 109 23.36 -19.80 1.23
CA ASP A 109 23.30 -21.10 0.53
C ASP A 109 22.04 -21.27 -0.33
N ILE A 110 21.07 -20.33 -0.24
CA ILE A 110 19.87 -20.38 -1.07
C ILE A 110 20.24 -20.15 -2.54
N GLU A 111 19.90 -21.11 -3.38
CA GLU A 111 20.18 -21.09 -4.82
C GLU A 111 19.11 -20.26 -5.59
N LEU A 112 19.55 -19.54 -6.62
CA LEU A 112 18.67 -18.84 -7.53
C LEU A 112 19.16 -18.98 -8.98
N PRO A 113 18.25 -19.01 -9.98
CA PRO A 113 18.64 -18.99 -11.37
C PRO A 113 19.14 -17.59 -11.77
N VAL A 114 20.31 -17.51 -12.37
CA VAL A 114 20.93 -16.26 -12.83
C VAL A 114 21.12 -16.34 -14.34
N PRO A 115 20.13 -15.83 -15.15
CA PRO A 115 20.31 -15.68 -16.60
C PRO A 115 21.33 -14.57 -16.91
N CYS A 116 21.68 -14.40 -18.18
CA CYS A 116 22.57 -13.30 -18.59
C CYS A 116 21.98 -11.93 -18.20
N ILE A 117 22.84 -10.96 -17.96
CA ILE A 117 22.45 -9.65 -17.38
C ILE A 117 21.42 -8.91 -18.25
N GLU A 118 21.47 -9.07 -19.58
CA GLU A 118 20.49 -8.50 -20.49
C GLU A 118 19.10 -9.07 -20.24
N LYS A 119 19.01 -10.39 -20.04
CA LYS A 119 17.74 -11.06 -19.75
C LYS A 119 17.19 -10.67 -18.38
N GLN A 120 18.04 -10.51 -17.37
CA GLN A 120 17.62 -10.00 -16.05
C GLN A 120 17.00 -8.60 -16.17
N ARG A 121 17.64 -7.69 -16.91
CA ARG A 121 17.13 -6.34 -17.15
C ARG A 121 15.82 -6.33 -17.93
N GLU A 122 15.68 -7.20 -18.92
CA GLU A 122 14.45 -7.37 -19.68
C GLU A 122 13.29 -7.79 -18.77
N ILE A 123 13.49 -8.84 -17.95
CA ILE A 123 12.50 -9.33 -16.98
C ILE A 123 12.07 -8.21 -16.01
N VAL A 124 13.04 -7.49 -15.44
CA VAL A 124 12.76 -6.37 -14.53
C VAL A 124 11.98 -5.26 -15.21
N LYS A 125 12.32 -4.93 -16.47
CA LYS A 125 11.62 -3.92 -17.26
C LYS A 125 10.14 -4.31 -17.50
N GLU A 126 9.90 -5.56 -17.89
CA GLU A 126 8.54 -6.07 -18.11
C GLU A 126 7.72 -6.02 -16.81
N TYR A 127 8.27 -6.52 -15.71
CA TYR A 127 7.64 -6.47 -14.40
C TYR A 127 7.33 -5.04 -13.95
N ASN A 128 8.30 -4.13 -14.03
CA ASN A 128 8.14 -2.74 -13.64
C ASN A 128 7.11 -2.01 -14.51
N THR A 129 6.92 -2.41 -15.76
CA THR A 129 5.87 -1.85 -16.63
C THR A 129 4.48 -2.11 -16.04
N ILE A 130 4.23 -3.32 -15.54
CA ILE A 130 2.97 -3.70 -14.91
C ILE A 130 2.81 -3.00 -13.55
N VAL A 131 3.84 -3.06 -12.70
CA VAL A 131 3.81 -2.43 -11.36
C VAL A 131 3.59 -0.92 -11.45
N ASN A 132 4.27 -0.24 -12.37
CA ASN A 132 4.08 1.19 -12.59
C ASN A 132 2.68 1.51 -13.11
N ARG A 133 2.08 0.63 -13.93
CA ARG A 133 0.69 0.80 -14.39
C ARG A 133 -0.31 0.65 -13.26
N ILE A 134 -0.12 -0.32 -12.38
CA ILE A 134 -0.96 -0.50 -11.18
C ILE A 134 -0.89 0.76 -10.31
N LYS A 135 0.32 1.22 -9.98
CA LYS A 135 0.53 2.42 -9.17
C LYS A 135 -0.10 3.67 -9.79
N LEU A 136 0.02 3.82 -11.11
CA LEU A 136 -0.61 4.95 -11.81
C LEU A 136 -2.14 4.88 -11.73
N ASN A 137 -2.73 3.70 -11.87
CA ASN A 137 -4.17 3.52 -11.75
C ASN A 137 -4.66 3.80 -10.32
N GLU A 138 -3.93 3.39 -9.29
CA GLU A 138 -4.23 3.70 -7.88
C GLU A 138 -4.22 5.22 -7.63
N GLN A 139 -3.20 5.92 -8.14
CA GLN A 139 -3.12 7.37 -8.04
C GLN A 139 -4.27 8.06 -8.79
N LEU A 140 -4.64 7.54 -9.96
CA LEU A 140 -5.78 8.07 -10.73
C LEU A 140 -7.10 7.86 -9.97
N ASN A 141 -7.33 6.68 -9.41
CA ASN A 141 -8.53 6.39 -8.62
C ASN A 141 -8.63 7.33 -7.41
N GLN A 142 -7.53 7.53 -6.69
CA GLN A 142 -7.51 8.48 -5.58
C GLN A 142 -7.86 9.91 -6.03
N LYS A 143 -7.30 10.38 -7.16
CA LYS A 143 -7.59 11.70 -7.70
C LYS A 143 -9.04 11.84 -8.16
N LEU A 144 -9.62 10.80 -8.76
CA LEU A 144 -11.03 10.79 -9.15
C LEU A 144 -11.95 10.84 -7.92
N GLU A 145 -11.63 10.09 -6.86
CA GLU A 145 -12.35 10.11 -5.59
C GLU A 145 -12.31 11.53 -4.95
N GLU A 146 -11.10 12.10 -4.81
CA GLU A 146 -10.92 13.47 -4.30
C GLU A 146 -11.72 14.49 -5.11
N THR A 147 -11.76 14.35 -6.44
CA THR A 147 -12.51 15.23 -7.34
C THR A 147 -14.02 15.07 -7.14
N ALA A 148 -14.50 13.82 -7.04
CA ALA A 148 -15.91 13.53 -6.80
C ALA A 148 -16.38 14.10 -5.46
N GLN A 149 -15.60 13.94 -4.40
CA GLN A 149 -15.89 14.48 -3.07
C GLN A 149 -15.89 16.03 -3.09
N ALA A 150 -14.91 16.63 -3.77
CA ALA A 150 -14.86 18.10 -3.91
C ALA A 150 -16.07 18.64 -4.69
N LEU A 151 -16.46 17.95 -5.76
CA LEU A 151 -17.63 18.31 -6.56
C LEU A 151 -18.93 18.16 -5.76
N TYR A 152 -19.07 17.04 -5.03
CA TYR A 152 -20.22 16.81 -4.15
C TYR A 152 -20.35 17.93 -3.11
N LYS A 153 -19.24 18.25 -2.43
CA LYS A 153 -19.22 19.34 -1.46
C LYS A 153 -19.60 20.66 -2.11
N HIS A 154 -19.00 21.00 -3.23
CA HIS A 154 -19.27 22.26 -3.95
C HIS A 154 -20.73 22.37 -4.36
N TRP A 155 -21.34 21.30 -4.87
CA TRP A 155 -22.72 21.35 -5.34
C TRP A 155 -23.75 21.21 -4.21
N PHE A 156 -23.55 20.32 -3.26
CA PHE A 156 -24.60 19.91 -2.30
C PHE A 156 -24.39 20.43 -0.88
N VAL A 157 -23.19 20.90 -0.56
CA VAL A 157 -22.90 21.52 0.75
C VAL A 157 -22.75 23.04 0.61
N ASP A 158 -22.02 23.46 -0.42
CA ASP A 158 -21.83 24.93 -0.70
C ASP A 158 -22.93 25.47 -1.57
N PHE A 159 -23.83 24.66 -2.15
CA PHE A 159 -24.95 24.97 -3.02
C PHE A 159 -24.56 25.71 -4.31
N GLU A 160 -23.39 25.38 -4.86
CA GLU A 160 -22.85 25.95 -6.09
C GLU A 160 -23.10 25.05 -7.32
N PHE A 161 -24.17 24.25 -7.30
CA PHE A 161 -24.57 23.49 -8.48
C PHE A 161 -24.95 24.41 -9.63
N PRO A 162 -24.79 23.95 -10.90
CA PRO A 162 -25.08 24.82 -12.06
C PRO A 162 -26.58 25.15 -12.15
N ASN A 163 -26.88 26.44 -12.26
CA ASN A 163 -28.22 26.95 -12.57
C ASN A 163 -28.56 26.74 -14.07
N GLU A 164 -29.72 27.17 -14.53
CA GLU A 164 -30.17 27.05 -15.93
C GLU A 164 -29.21 27.66 -16.95
N ASN A 165 -28.38 28.62 -16.53
CA ASN A 165 -27.37 29.27 -17.37
C ASN A 165 -25.99 28.64 -17.23
N GLY A 166 -25.84 27.53 -16.46
CA GLY A 166 -24.59 26.88 -16.19
C GLY A 166 -23.66 27.64 -15.21
N GLN A 167 -24.18 28.65 -14.51
CA GLN A 167 -23.44 29.40 -13.50
C GLN A 167 -23.67 28.79 -12.10
N PRO A 168 -22.71 28.92 -11.16
CA PRO A 168 -22.88 28.43 -9.78
C PRO A 168 -24.13 29.07 -9.14
N TYR A 169 -25.01 28.29 -8.52
CA TYR A 169 -26.31 28.70 -8.06
C TYR A 169 -26.23 29.83 -7.02
N LYS A 170 -25.60 29.56 -5.87
CA LYS A 170 -25.58 30.49 -4.74
C LYS A 170 -24.83 31.78 -5.05
N SER A 171 -23.61 31.69 -5.62
CA SER A 171 -22.80 32.87 -5.91
C SER A 171 -23.30 33.71 -7.10
N SER A 172 -24.17 33.17 -7.97
CA SER A 172 -24.84 33.91 -9.05
C SER A 172 -26.16 34.51 -8.63
N GLY A 173 -26.50 34.51 -7.34
CA GLY A 173 -27.71 35.11 -6.82
C GLY A 173 -28.92 34.18 -6.77
N GLY A 174 -28.73 32.88 -6.73
CA GLY A 174 -29.76 31.89 -6.46
C GLY A 174 -30.46 32.16 -5.14
N GLU A 175 -31.78 32.02 -5.12
CA GLU A 175 -32.60 32.32 -3.95
C GLU A 175 -32.36 31.26 -2.85
N MET A 176 -32.01 31.73 -1.66
CA MET A 176 -31.73 30.90 -0.48
C MET A 176 -32.76 31.17 0.60
N VAL A 177 -33.23 30.14 1.29
CA VAL A 177 -34.20 30.22 2.40
C VAL A 177 -33.64 29.53 3.61
N TYR A 178 -33.73 30.17 4.78
CA TYR A 178 -33.30 29.60 6.03
C TYR A 178 -34.20 28.42 6.43
N ASN A 179 -33.55 27.28 6.73
CA ASN A 179 -34.25 26.09 7.22
C ASN A 179 -33.91 25.84 8.70
N GLU A 180 -34.97 25.85 9.54
CA GLU A 180 -34.85 25.73 10.98
C GLU A 180 -34.35 24.29 11.43
N GLU A 181 -34.69 23.24 10.67
CA GLU A 181 -34.33 21.88 11.01
C GLU A 181 -32.81 21.61 10.79
N LEU A 182 -32.23 22.23 9.75
CA LEU A 182 -30.82 22.10 9.43
C LEU A 182 -29.95 23.23 9.98
N ASP A 183 -30.57 24.27 10.56
CA ASP A 183 -29.90 25.48 11.05
C ASP A 183 -28.98 26.13 10.00
N GLN A 184 -29.42 26.16 8.73
CA GLN A 184 -28.66 26.72 7.60
C GLN A 184 -29.58 27.19 6.47
N ASP A 185 -29.02 28.05 5.62
CA ASP A 185 -29.70 28.43 4.37
C ASP A 185 -29.58 27.28 3.35
N ILE A 186 -30.73 26.97 2.71
CA ILE A 186 -30.83 26.01 1.61
C ILE A 186 -31.43 26.69 0.36
N PRO A 187 -31.23 26.17 -0.86
CA PRO A 187 -31.90 26.63 -2.05
C PRO A 187 -33.42 26.63 -1.87
N ASN A 188 -34.12 27.70 -2.32
CA ASN A 188 -35.55 27.88 -2.14
C ASN A 188 -36.40 26.69 -2.66
N ASP A 189 -35.93 26.02 -3.72
CA ASP A 189 -36.62 24.85 -4.31
C ASP A 189 -36.32 23.53 -3.61
N TRP A 190 -35.50 23.52 -2.54
CA TRP A 190 -35.18 22.33 -1.80
C TRP A 190 -36.06 22.16 -0.59
N ASN A 191 -36.46 20.89 -0.32
CA ASN A 191 -37.22 20.52 0.85
C ASN A 191 -36.43 19.54 1.74
N VAL A 192 -36.52 19.74 3.04
CA VAL A 192 -35.99 18.77 4.02
C VAL A 192 -37.08 17.74 4.28
N CYS A 193 -36.71 16.48 4.13
CA CYS A 193 -37.59 15.35 4.35
C CYS A 193 -36.89 14.28 5.17
N GLN A 194 -37.64 13.53 5.95
CA GLN A 194 -37.11 12.35 6.66
C GLN A 194 -36.85 11.21 5.66
N LEU A 195 -35.74 10.51 5.84
CA LEU A 195 -35.37 9.39 4.96
C LEU A 195 -36.47 8.32 4.90
N GLU A 196 -37.21 8.14 6.01
CA GLU A 196 -38.35 7.21 6.11
C GLU A 196 -39.41 7.46 5.04
N SER A 197 -39.60 8.73 4.61
CA SER A 197 -40.58 9.07 3.57
C SER A 197 -40.25 8.50 2.17
N PHE A 198 -39.00 8.05 1.97
CA PHE A 198 -38.52 7.46 0.72
C PHE A 198 -38.29 5.95 0.82
N ILE A 199 -38.49 5.34 2.00
CA ILE A 199 -38.30 3.90 2.23
C ILE A 199 -39.67 3.23 2.28
N ASP A 200 -39.99 2.47 1.24
CA ASP A 200 -41.26 1.71 1.18
C ASP A 200 -41.20 0.44 2.05
N SER A 201 -40.06 -0.25 2.06
CA SER A 201 -39.87 -1.46 2.85
C SER A 201 -38.40 -1.75 3.15
N SER A 202 -38.13 -2.36 4.28
CA SER A 202 -36.80 -2.87 4.62
C SER A 202 -36.81 -4.40 4.68
N PHE A 203 -35.86 -5.04 4.03
CA PHE A 203 -35.68 -6.51 4.08
C PHE A 203 -34.41 -6.83 4.86
N GLY A 204 -34.53 -7.75 5.80
CA GLY A 204 -33.36 -8.38 6.43
C GLY A 204 -32.64 -9.24 5.37
N GLY A 205 -31.32 -9.17 5.33
CA GLY A 205 -30.53 -10.07 4.49
C GLY A 205 -30.69 -11.53 4.95
N ASP A 206 -30.77 -12.46 4.02
CA ASP A 206 -30.66 -13.89 4.33
C ASP A 206 -29.20 -14.24 4.65
N TRP A 207 -29.00 -15.14 5.61
CA TRP A 207 -27.70 -15.74 5.87
C TRP A 207 -27.32 -16.64 4.70
N GLY A 208 -26.05 -16.56 4.27
CA GLY A 208 -25.50 -17.43 3.26
C GLY A 208 -25.74 -18.91 3.62
N LYS A 209 -26.03 -19.76 2.63
CA LYS A 209 -26.24 -21.20 2.85
C LYS A 209 -24.90 -21.91 3.00
N GLU A 210 -24.78 -22.84 3.92
CA GLU A 210 -23.58 -23.68 4.13
C GLU A 210 -23.21 -24.54 2.89
N LYS A 211 -24.12 -24.67 1.91
CA LYS A 211 -23.89 -25.37 0.64
C LYS A 211 -24.26 -24.47 -0.53
N PRO A 212 -23.48 -24.47 -1.62
CA PRO A 212 -23.75 -23.66 -2.80
C PRO A 212 -24.88 -24.23 -3.64
N GLU A 213 -26.08 -24.33 -3.09
CA GLU A 213 -27.30 -24.68 -3.79
C GLU A 213 -28.14 -23.41 -3.97
N GLY A 214 -27.87 -22.66 -5.02
CA GLY A 214 -28.66 -21.49 -5.39
C GLY A 214 -27.88 -20.48 -6.24
N ASN A 215 -28.61 -19.66 -7.00
CA ASN A 215 -28.08 -18.60 -7.86
C ASN A 215 -27.72 -17.30 -7.09
N TYR A 216 -27.21 -17.39 -5.88
CA TYR A 216 -26.77 -16.23 -5.12
C TYR A 216 -25.26 -16.04 -5.29
N LEU A 217 -24.87 -14.85 -5.73
CA LEU A 217 -23.47 -14.40 -5.69
C LEU A 217 -23.11 -14.15 -4.23
N GLU A 218 -22.08 -14.84 -3.72
CA GLU A 218 -21.42 -14.54 -2.45
C GLU A 218 -20.65 -13.22 -2.53
#